data_a2d23499ad49bd5eda4c29d505715454
#
_entry.id   a2d23499ad49bd5eda4c29d505715454
#
_cell.length_a   1.000
_cell.length_b   1.000
_cell.length_c   1.000
_cell.angle_alpha   90.00
_cell.angle_beta   90.00
_cell.angle_gamma   90.00
#
_symmetry.space_group_name_H-M   'P 1'
#
loop_
_entity.id
_entity.type
_entity.pdbx_description
1 polymer ?
#
loop_
_entity_poly.entity_id
_entity_poly.type
_entity_poly.pdbx_seq_one_letter_code
_entity_poly.pdbx_strand_id
1 'polypeptide(L)'
;MQYVGGGQGDGTYCNPIIAADFSDPDPIRVSNDYYMVTSTFETSPGVTVLHSKDLVNWKIIGGVFEELDRIDPAFSAKYMKRYNGVVYASAIRYHNGLFYVYVSLYTDGMFYAIAKDPAGKWTVHTLKDKHSNPLRMEGWTDPCPFWDKDGKAYLVSSNPGKNWFGYLFEMTPDGSQLLDTDVEHMKQRGIAYEYLLGGTLYSSSSSTEGNKIYYRNGYYYIIHIEFLDGGNVAGTYVYRSKNLYGIKENGMLGKPGDMRTYEMKRFDLRNTGTYRQEIPG
;
A
#
# COMPACT_ATOMS: atom_id res chain seq x y z
N MET A 1 12.43 -29.53 -4.11
CA MET A 1 10.96 -29.43 -4.10
C MET A 1 10.57 -28.74 -5.40
N GLN A 2 9.81 -29.41 -6.25
CA GLN A 2 9.38 -28.82 -7.52
C GLN A 2 8.30 -27.79 -7.18
N TYR A 3 8.54 -26.54 -7.51
CA TYR A 3 7.56 -25.45 -7.32
C TYR A 3 6.40 -25.75 -8.29
N VAL A 4 5.29 -26.16 -7.77
CA VAL A 4 4.06 -26.32 -8.57
C VAL A 4 3.45 -24.92 -8.67
N GLY A 5 3.90 -24.17 -9.66
CA GLY A 5 3.27 -22.89 -10.01
C GLY A 5 1.82 -23.12 -10.47
N GLY A 6 0.97 -22.08 -10.37
CA GLY A 6 -0.43 -22.16 -10.82
C GLY A 6 -0.59 -22.51 -12.30
N GLY A 7 0.41 -22.24 -13.15
CA GLY A 7 0.38 -22.51 -14.58
C GLY A 7 0.35 -24.01 -14.91
N GLN A 8 -0.58 -24.43 -15.79
CA GLN A 8 -0.79 -25.83 -16.15
C GLN A 8 -0.02 -26.26 -17.42
N GLY A 9 0.62 -25.32 -18.11
CA GLY A 9 1.37 -25.56 -19.36
C GLY A 9 0.50 -25.63 -20.61
N ASP A 10 -0.80 -25.51 -20.51
CA ASP A 10 -1.78 -25.57 -21.60
C ASP A 10 -2.48 -24.22 -21.86
N GLY A 11 -1.93 -23.12 -21.32
CA GLY A 11 -2.53 -21.78 -21.39
C GLY A 11 -3.56 -21.52 -20.30
N THR A 12 -3.75 -22.43 -19.35
CA THR A 12 -4.65 -22.26 -18.21
C THR A 12 -3.86 -22.22 -16.89
N TYR A 13 -4.53 -21.77 -15.82
CA TYR A 13 -3.94 -21.79 -14.48
C TYR A 13 -4.97 -22.18 -13.41
N CYS A 14 -4.47 -22.62 -12.26
CA CYS A 14 -5.25 -22.91 -11.08
C CYS A 14 -4.80 -22.05 -9.91
N ASN A 15 -5.73 -21.65 -9.06
CA ASN A 15 -5.43 -21.01 -7.77
C ASN A 15 -5.12 -22.07 -6.69
N PRO A 16 -4.19 -21.78 -5.76
CA PRO A 16 -3.37 -20.57 -5.72
C PRO A 16 -2.28 -20.57 -6.78
N ILE A 17 -2.01 -19.43 -7.43
CA ILE A 17 -0.92 -19.29 -8.39
C ILE A 17 0.46 -19.43 -7.73
N ILE A 18 0.55 -19.08 -6.45
CA ILE A 18 1.72 -19.28 -5.59
C ILE A 18 1.24 -20.03 -4.34
N ALA A 19 1.66 -21.28 -4.17
CA ALA A 19 1.34 -22.10 -3.01
C ALA A 19 2.35 -21.86 -1.88
N ALA A 20 2.48 -20.62 -1.42
CA ALA A 20 3.38 -20.19 -0.35
C ALA A 20 2.84 -18.92 0.31
N ASP A 21 3.42 -18.53 1.45
CA ASP A 21 3.04 -17.34 2.18
C ASP A 21 3.67 -16.09 1.53
N PHE A 22 2.88 -15.41 0.71
CA PHE A 22 3.17 -14.12 0.10
C PHE A 22 1.99 -13.18 0.37
N SER A 23 1.92 -12.70 1.62
CA SER A 23 0.81 -11.85 2.09
C SER A 23 0.82 -10.47 1.44
N ASP A 24 -0.36 -9.86 1.35
CA ASP A 24 -0.59 -8.48 0.95
C ASP A 24 0.04 -8.12 -0.41
N PRO A 25 -0.19 -8.90 -1.46
CA PRO A 25 0.45 -8.68 -2.74
C PRO A 25 -0.01 -7.37 -3.40
N ASP A 26 0.94 -6.56 -3.86
CA ASP A 26 0.67 -5.36 -4.68
C ASP A 26 1.40 -5.47 -6.01
N PRO A 27 0.74 -5.90 -7.11
CA PRO A 27 1.33 -6.03 -8.42
C PRO A 27 1.18 -4.75 -9.24
N ILE A 28 2.20 -4.46 -10.06
CA ILE A 28 2.14 -3.45 -11.13
C ILE A 28 2.61 -4.01 -12.45
N ARG A 29 2.18 -3.39 -13.55
CA ARG A 29 2.70 -3.66 -14.90
C ARG A 29 3.62 -2.52 -15.34
N VAL A 30 4.82 -2.86 -15.81
CA VAL A 30 5.75 -1.93 -16.45
C VAL A 30 6.14 -2.52 -17.81
N SER A 31 5.67 -1.90 -18.88
CA SER A 31 5.81 -2.44 -20.25
C SER A 31 5.20 -3.85 -20.40
N ASN A 32 6.01 -4.87 -20.63
CA ASN A 32 5.60 -6.26 -20.77
C ASN A 32 5.95 -7.13 -19.54
N ASP A 33 6.29 -6.48 -18.45
CA ASP A 33 6.69 -7.12 -17.20
C ASP A 33 5.74 -6.78 -16.07
N TYR A 34 5.56 -7.72 -15.17
CA TYR A 34 4.82 -7.54 -13.93
C TYR A 34 5.78 -7.65 -12.76
N TYR A 35 5.64 -6.73 -11.82
CA TYR A 35 6.40 -6.71 -10.57
C TYR A 35 5.42 -6.70 -9.41
N MET A 36 5.75 -7.39 -8.36
CA MET A 36 4.91 -7.51 -7.17
C MET A 36 5.76 -7.39 -5.92
N VAL A 37 5.24 -6.72 -4.92
CA VAL A 37 5.81 -6.70 -3.57
C VAL A 37 4.86 -7.37 -2.60
N THR A 38 5.42 -7.93 -1.51
CA THR A 38 4.64 -8.64 -0.48
C THR A 38 5.18 -8.34 0.90
N SER A 39 4.34 -8.53 1.92
CA SER A 39 4.74 -8.48 3.33
C SER A 39 5.77 -9.56 3.64
N THR A 40 6.68 -9.25 4.53
CA THR A 40 7.69 -10.23 5.03
C THR A 40 7.72 -10.27 6.56
N PHE A 41 6.92 -9.44 7.21
CA PHE A 41 6.84 -9.33 8.66
C PHE A 41 8.20 -9.09 9.29
N GLU A 42 8.80 -10.07 9.97
CA GLU A 42 10.09 -9.98 10.64
C GLU A 42 11.27 -10.51 9.82
N THR A 43 11.01 -11.08 8.63
CA THR A 43 12.09 -11.74 7.87
C THR A 43 12.88 -10.75 7.01
N SER A 44 14.20 -10.98 6.90
CA SER A 44 15.08 -10.29 5.95
C SER A 44 15.41 -11.21 4.75
N PRO A 45 15.49 -10.65 3.55
CA PRO A 45 15.29 -9.25 3.19
C PRO A 45 13.82 -8.83 3.35
N GLY A 46 13.60 -7.62 3.88
CA GLY A 46 12.24 -7.08 4.05
C GLY A 46 11.65 -6.61 2.73
N VAL A 47 10.33 -6.80 2.55
CA VAL A 47 9.58 -6.56 1.31
C VAL A 47 10.13 -7.38 0.16
N THR A 48 9.63 -8.59 -0.01
CA THR A 48 9.99 -9.44 -1.16
C THR A 48 9.54 -8.81 -2.46
N VAL A 49 10.43 -8.80 -3.45
CA VAL A 49 10.13 -8.34 -4.81
C VAL A 49 10.09 -9.53 -5.76
N LEU A 50 8.96 -9.66 -6.48
CA LEU A 50 8.74 -10.73 -7.45
C LEU A 50 8.55 -10.13 -8.86
N HIS A 51 8.88 -10.93 -9.86
CA HIS A 51 8.72 -10.63 -11.27
C HIS A 51 7.95 -11.74 -11.99
N SER A 52 7.10 -11.34 -12.95
CA SER A 52 6.37 -12.25 -13.82
C SER A 52 6.21 -11.65 -15.23
N LYS A 53 5.97 -12.52 -16.23
CA LYS A 53 5.58 -12.15 -17.59
C LYS A 53 4.09 -12.35 -17.86
N ASP A 54 3.38 -13.05 -16.98
CA ASP A 54 2.02 -13.54 -17.23
C ASP A 54 1.07 -13.47 -16.01
N LEU A 55 1.51 -12.89 -14.87
CA LEU A 55 0.79 -12.83 -13.60
C LEU A 55 0.57 -14.19 -12.92
N VAL A 56 1.03 -15.28 -13.51
CA VAL A 56 0.86 -16.66 -13.02
C VAL A 56 2.17 -17.25 -12.54
N ASN A 57 3.21 -17.12 -13.37
CA ASN A 57 4.53 -17.65 -13.06
C ASN A 57 5.42 -16.55 -12.47
N TRP A 58 5.62 -16.60 -11.15
CA TRP A 58 6.36 -15.59 -10.41
C TRP A 58 7.73 -16.07 -9.98
N LYS A 59 8.72 -15.19 -10.06
CA LYS A 59 10.09 -15.42 -9.60
C LYS A 59 10.47 -14.35 -8.60
N ILE A 60 11.00 -14.74 -7.45
CA ILE A 60 11.63 -13.80 -6.51
C ILE A 60 12.89 -13.25 -7.16
N ILE A 61 13.01 -11.93 -7.22
CA ILE A 61 14.14 -11.21 -7.82
C ILE A 61 14.94 -10.41 -6.82
N GLY A 62 14.44 -10.22 -5.59
CA GLY A 62 15.14 -9.48 -4.53
C GLY A 62 14.26 -9.14 -3.35
N GLY A 63 14.73 -8.22 -2.56
CA GLY A 63 14.02 -7.59 -1.45
C GLY A 63 14.46 -6.13 -1.30
N VAL A 64 13.58 -5.31 -0.73
CA VAL A 64 13.81 -3.86 -0.62
C VAL A 64 14.79 -3.53 0.51
N PHE A 65 14.62 -4.18 1.67
CA PHE A 65 15.52 -4.01 2.80
C PHE A 65 16.45 -5.21 2.89
N GLU A 66 17.73 -5.04 2.58
CA GLU A 66 18.71 -6.13 2.67
C GLU A 66 18.74 -6.72 4.08
N GLU A 67 18.79 -5.86 5.10
CA GLU A 67 18.81 -6.21 6.51
C GLU A 67 17.98 -5.21 7.31
N LEU A 68 16.96 -5.67 8.00
CA LEU A 68 16.06 -4.81 8.78
C LEU A 68 16.77 -4.17 10.00
N ASP A 69 17.78 -4.83 10.55
CA ASP A 69 18.53 -4.32 11.69
C ASP A 69 19.41 -3.09 11.37
N ARG A 70 19.61 -2.77 10.10
CA ARG A 70 20.18 -1.47 9.68
C ARG A 70 19.24 -0.29 9.89
N ILE A 71 17.94 -0.55 9.97
CA ILE A 71 16.94 0.48 10.29
C ILE A 71 16.89 0.73 11.79
N ASP A 72 16.80 -0.35 12.56
CA ASP A 72 16.87 -0.34 14.03
C ASP A 72 17.44 -1.68 14.51
N PRO A 73 18.47 -1.66 15.41
CA PRO A 73 19.04 -2.89 15.99
C PRO A 73 18.01 -3.80 16.68
N ALA A 74 16.85 -3.27 17.07
CA ALA A 74 15.76 -4.06 17.64
C ALA A 74 15.19 -5.12 16.68
N PHE A 75 15.41 -4.97 15.36
CA PHE A 75 15.05 -5.96 14.34
C PHE A 75 16.04 -7.10 14.19
N SER A 76 17.20 -6.99 14.83
CA SER A 76 18.20 -8.07 14.79
C SER A 76 17.67 -9.34 15.44
N ALA A 77 17.86 -10.46 14.78
CA ALA A 77 17.56 -11.80 15.32
C ALA A 77 18.24 -12.05 16.69
N LYS A 78 19.36 -11.38 16.95
CA LYS A 78 20.07 -11.45 18.24
C LYS A 78 19.23 -10.96 19.42
N TYR A 79 18.39 -9.95 19.19
CA TYR A 79 17.62 -9.33 20.27
C TYR A 79 16.16 -9.73 20.28
N MET A 80 15.60 -10.15 19.14
CA MET A 80 14.20 -10.58 18.97
C MET A 80 13.15 -9.63 19.58
N LYS A 81 13.45 -8.32 19.62
CA LYS A 81 12.60 -7.32 20.27
C LYS A 81 11.43 -6.88 19.41
N ARG A 82 11.52 -7.09 18.11
CA ARG A 82 10.53 -6.68 17.11
C ARG A 82 10.01 -7.88 16.32
N TYR A 83 9.73 -8.98 17.01
CA TYR A 83 9.17 -10.17 16.35
C TYR A 83 7.74 -9.91 15.87
N ASN A 84 7.42 -10.33 14.65
CA ASN A 84 6.09 -10.28 14.03
C ASN A 84 5.42 -8.90 14.06
N GLY A 85 6.15 -7.83 13.74
CA GLY A 85 5.56 -6.49 13.85
C GLY A 85 6.17 -5.43 12.96
N VAL A 86 6.75 -5.80 11.81
CA VAL A 86 7.62 -4.85 11.12
C VAL A 86 7.18 -4.52 9.71
N VAL A 87 7.27 -5.44 8.77
CA VAL A 87 7.07 -5.19 7.35
C VAL A 87 5.70 -5.70 6.96
N TYR A 88 4.71 -4.84 7.07
CA TYR A 88 3.36 -5.10 6.60
C TYR A 88 3.16 -4.62 5.16
N ALA A 89 1.93 -4.71 4.68
CA ALA A 89 1.50 -4.41 3.33
C ALA A 89 2.20 -3.18 2.73
N SER A 90 3.03 -3.41 1.74
CA SER A 90 3.73 -2.41 0.96
C SER A 90 3.03 -2.15 -0.37
N ALA A 91 3.39 -1.07 -1.04
CA ALA A 91 2.93 -0.80 -2.39
C ALA A 91 4.11 -0.45 -3.29
N ILE A 92 4.11 -1.03 -4.50
CA ILE A 92 5.09 -0.71 -5.55
C ILE A 92 4.46 0.17 -6.61
N ARG A 93 5.19 1.18 -7.08
CA ARG A 93 4.79 2.03 -8.22
C ARG A 93 6.00 2.31 -9.12
N TYR A 94 5.71 2.63 -10.37
CA TYR A 94 6.72 3.04 -11.35
C TYR A 94 6.41 4.45 -11.83
N HIS A 95 7.35 5.36 -11.62
CA HIS A 95 7.19 6.76 -11.98
C HIS A 95 8.52 7.34 -12.46
N ASN A 96 8.51 8.07 -13.58
CA ASN A 96 9.69 8.75 -14.15
C ASN A 96 10.95 7.88 -14.27
N GLY A 97 10.78 6.60 -14.70
CA GLY A 97 11.92 5.70 -14.90
C GLY A 97 12.44 5.02 -13.62
N LEU A 98 11.76 5.19 -12.50
CA LEU A 98 12.14 4.65 -11.19
C LEU A 98 11.01 3.82 -10.60
N PHE A 99 11.39 2.75 -9.91
CA PHE A 99 10.49 2.01 -9.03
C PHE A 99 10.51 2.65 -7.64
N TYR A 100 9.33 2.76 -7.06
CA TYR A 100 9.09 3.23 -5.70
C TYR A 100 8.38 2.15 -4.91
N VAL A 101 8.83 1.87 -3.72
CA VAL A 101 8.13 1.02 -2.76
C VAL A 101 7.86 1.85 -1.51
N TYR A 102 6.60 1.94 -1.10
CA TYR A 102 6.20 2.55 0.17
C TYR A 102 5.81 1.46 1.14
N VAL A 103 6.25 1.59 2.37
CA VAL A 103 6.03 0.60 3.42
C VAL A 103 5.94 1.27 4.78
N SER A 104 5.03 0.78 5.60
CA SER A 104 5.01 1.10 7.01
C SER A 104 5.76 0.02 7.79
N LEU A 105 6.73 0.45 8.57
CA LEU A 105 7.26 -0.35 9.67
C LEU A 105 6.46 0.06 10.89
N TYR A 106 5.49 -0.75 11.29
CA TYR A 106 4.41 -0.40 12.21
C TYR A 106 4.84 0.40 13.44
N THR A 107 5.94 0.03 14.04
CA THR A 107 6.48 0.67 15.26
C THR A 107 7.49 1.79 14.97
N ASP A 108 7.97 1.95 13.73
CA ASP A 108 9.10 2.81 13.39
C ASP A 108 8.77 3.88 12.36
N GLY A 109 7.56 3.85 11.81
CA GLY A 109 7.07 4.88 10.93
C GLY A 109 6.98 4.49 9.47
N MET A 110 6.90 5.49 8.60
CA MET A 110 6.68 5.33 7.18
C MET A 110 7.96 5.55 6.39
N PHE A 111 8.25 4.60 5.50
CA PHE A 111 9.43 4.59 4.66
C PHE A 111 9.04 4.47 3.19
N TYR A 112 9.93 4.94 2.33
CA TYR A 112 9.90 4.66 0.92
C TYR A 112 11.29 4.28 0.42
N ALA A 113 11.33 3.49 -0.63
CA ALA A 113 12.57 3.07 -1.26
C ALA A 113 12.49 3.29 -2.76
N ILE A 114 13.64 3.59 -3.39
CA ILE A 114 13.75 3.89 -4.80
C ILE A 114 14.80 2.97 -5.43
N ALA A 115 14.49 2.44 -6.63
CA ALA A 115 15.42 1.70 -7.46
C ALA A 115 15.18 1.96 -8.95
N LYS A 116 16.25 1.90 -9.77
CA LYS A 116 16.12 1.86 -11.24
C LYS A 116 15.79 0.46 -11.74
N ASP A 117 16.38 -0.54 -11.09
CA ASP A 117 16.18 -1.96 -11.34
C ASP A 117 15.58 -2.58 -10.08
N PRO A 118 14.38 -3.15 -10.14
CA PRO A 118 13.73 -3.74 -8.96
C PRO A 118 14.41 -5.01 -8.46
N ALA A 119 15.29 -5.64 -9.27
CA ALA A 119 16.16 -6.73 -8.85
C ALA A 119 17.48 -6.25 -8.25
N GLY A 120 17.77 -4.95 -8.33
CA GLY A 120 19.00 -4.34 -7.86
C GLY A 120 18.92 -3.81 -6.43
N LYS A 121 19.82 -2.88 -6.15
CA LYS A 121 19.88 -2.22 -4.84
C LYS A 121 18.84 -1.11 -4.72
N TRP A 122 18.12 -1.10 -3.62
CA TRP A 122 17.17 -0.05 -3.24
C TRP A 122 17.83 0.98 -2.31
N THR A 123 17.48 2.25 -2.52
CA THR A 123 17.86 3.32 -1.59
C THR A 123 16.65 3.64 -0.72
N VAL A 124 16.78 3.40 0.58
CA VAL A 124 15.70 3.55 1.55
C VAL A 124 15.75 4.94 2.19
N HIS A 125 14.58 5.54 2.33
CA HIS A 125 14.36 6.85 2.95
C HIS A 125 13.21 6.80 3.94
N THR A 126 13.22 7.67 4.95
CA THR A 126 12.04 7.93 5.79
C THR A 126 11.17 8.98 5.11
N LEU A 127 9.86 8.73 5.01
CA LEU A 127 8.91 9.75 4.57
C LEU A 127 8.85 10.89 5.59
N LYS A 128 8.59 12.11 5.15
CA LYS A 128 8.64 13.32 5.97
C LYS A 128 7.27 14.00 6.06
N ASP A 129 7.06 14.77 7.12
CA ASP A 129 5.93 15.69 7.25
C ASP A 129 6.18 17.03 6.53
N LYS A 130 5.23 17.95 6.56
CA LYS A 130 5.30 19.27 5.91
C LYS A 130 6.46 20.17 6.38
N HIS A 131 7.03 19.88 7.53
CA HIS A 131 8.19 20.59 8.10
C HIS A 131 9.50 19.83 7.93
N SER A 132 9.50 18.78 7.10
CA SER A 132 10.65 17.89 6.86
C SER A 132 11.04 17.03 8.06
N ASN A 133 10.19 16.91 9.08
CA ASN A 133 10.39 15.95 10.17
C ASN A 133 10.10 14.53 9.67
N PRO A 134 10.93 13.53 10.04
CA PRO A 134 10.69 12.16 9.65
C PRO A 134 9.41 11.60 10.30
N LEU A 135 8.59 10.90 9.54
CA LEU A 135 7.39 10.20 10.01
C LEU A 135 7.79 8.91 10.75
N ARG A 136 8.53 9.07 11.86
CA ARG A 136 8.99 8.00 12.76
C ARG A 136 7.99 7.78 13.88
N MET A 137 6.74 7.45 13.52
CA MET A 137 5.65 7.23 14.46
C MET A 137 5.00 5.90 14.15
N GLU A 138 4.68 5.16 15.19
CA GLU A 138 3.88 3.95 15.04
C GLU A 138 2.50 4.25 14.48
N GLY A 139 1.95 3.28 13.86
CA GLY A 139 0.54 3.32 13.59
C GLY A 139 0.13 3.64 12.17
N TRP A 140 1.01 3.81 11.22
CA TRP A 140 0.69 3.91 9.80
C TRP A 140 0.58 2.52 9.19
N THR A 141 -0.42 2.31 8.32
CA THR A 141 -0.55 1.04 7.60
C THR A 141 -0.91 1.24 6.13
N ASP A 142 -0.47 0.29 5.33
CA ASP A 142 -0.84 0.07 3.94
C ASP A 142 -0.70 1.33 3.07
N PRO A 143 0.49 1.98 3.08
CA PRO A 143 0.71 3.17 2.29
C PRO A 143 0.77 2.82 0.79
N CYS A 144 0.04 3.57 -0.02
CA CYS A 144 0.07 3.42 -1.47
C CYS A 144 0.23 4.78 -2.14
N PRO A 145 1.39 5.06 -2.78
CA PRO A 145 1.61 6.30 -3.47
C PRO A 145 0.90 6.33 -4.83
N PHE A 146 0.60 7.55 -5.28
CA PHE A 146 -0.01 7.80 -6.56
C PHE A 146 0.50 9.11 -7.15
N TRP A 147 0.96 9.09 -8.39
CA TRP A 147 1.29 10.28 -9.18
C TRP A 147 0.20 10.51 -10.21
N ASP A 148 -0.41 11.69 -10.16
CA ASP A 148 -1.45 12.08 -11.09
C ASP A 148 -0.83 12.66 -12.37
N LYS A 149 -1.63 12.72 -13.42
CA LYS A 149 -1.26 13.25 -14.74
C LYS A 149 -0.84 14.73 -14.74
N ASP A 150 -1.24 15.50 -13.73
CA ASP A 150 -0.86 16.90 -13.54
C ASP A 150 0.49 17.07 -12.82
N GLY A 151 1.17 15.98 -12.50
CA GLY A 151 2.47 15.95 -11.82
C GLY A 151 2.39 16.03 -10.29
N LYS A 152 1.20 16.11 -9.73
CA LYS A 152 1.01 16.02 -8.27
C LYS A 152 1.15 14.60 -7.80
N ALA A 153 1.59 14.45 -6.56
CA ALA A 153 1.71 13.16 -5.90
C ALA A 153 0.81 13.09 -4.66
N TYR A 154 0.34 11.88 -4.40
CA TYR A 154 -0.58 11.58 -3.32
C TYR A 154 -0.22 10.26 -2.64
N LEU A 155 -0.68 10.07 -1.42
CA LEU A 155 -0.55 8.84 -0.66
C LEU A 155 -1.91 8.48 -0.05
N VAL A 156 -2.39 7.26 -0.26
CA VAL A 156 -3.44 6.70 0.59
C VAL A 156 -2.81 5.82 1.65
N SER A 157 -3.31 5.90 2.87
CA SER A 157 -2.86 5.09 4.00
C SER A 157 -3.95 5.05 5.06
N SER A 158 -4.00 3.98 5.84
CA SER A 158 -4.80 3.96 7.05
C SER A 158 -4.01 4.51 8.22
N ASN A 159 -4.70 5.26 9.05
CA ASN A 159 -4.14 5.72 10.31
C ASN A 159 -4.71 4.90 11.43
N PRO A 160 -3.87 4.18 12.16
CA PRO A 160 -4.27 3.27 13.22
C PRO A 160 -4.56 3.96 14.55
N GLY A 161 -4.65 5.24 14.63
CA GLY A 161 -5.30 5.83 15.76
C GLY A 161 -6.50 4.93 16.15
N LYS A 162 -7.24 5.21 17.14
CA LYS A 162 -8.30 4.31 17.63
C LYS A 162 -9.29 3.81 16.56
N ASN A 163 -9.29 4.40 15.36
CA ASN A 163 -10.34 4.18 14.37
C ASN A 163 -9.89 3.56 13.04
N TRP A 164 -8.61 3.46 12.75
CA TRP A 164 -8.09 2.87 11.49
C TRP A 164 -8.75 3.42 10.22
N PHE A 165 -9.00 4.72 10.19
CA PHE A 165 -9.65 5.36 9.05
C PHE A 165 -8.69 5.51 7.86
N GLY A 166 -9.23 5.46 6.65
CA GLY A 166 -8.49 5.66 5.42
C GLY A 166 -8.38 7.13 5.03
N TYR A 167 -7.16 7.59 4.74
CA TYR A 167 -6.84 8.96 4.38
C TYR A 167 -6.10 9.06 3.06
N LEU A 168 -6.37 10.15 2.34
CA LEU A 168 -5.63 10.61 1.18
C LEU A 168 -4.81 11.83 1.57
N PHE A 169 -3.50 11.76 1.40
CA PHE A 169 -2.55 12.84 1.68
C PHE A 169 -1.98 13.41 0.38
N GLU A 170 -1.68 14.71 0.36
CA GLU A 170 -0.87 15.31 -0.70
C GLU A 170 0.62 15.15 -0.40
N MET A 171 1.41 14.88 -1.44
CA MET A 171 2.86 14.77 -1.34
C MET A 171 3.57 15.80 -2.23
N THR A 172 4.84 16.05 -1.93
CA THR A 172 5.74 16.68 -2.90
C THR A 172 5.80 15.85 -4.20
N PRO A 173 6.03 16.47 -5.37
CA PRO A 173 6.04 15.75 -6.65
C PRO A 173 7.03 14.59 -6.73
N ASP A 174 8.11 14.64 -5.96
CA ASP A 174 9.09 13.56 -5.83
C ASP A 174 8.65 12.43 -4.87
N GLY A 175 7.52 12.61 -4.17
CA GLY A 175 6.95 11.63 -3.25
C GLY A 175 7.66 11.53 -1.89
N SER A 176 8.58 12.46 -1.58
CA SER A 176 9.43 12.35 -0.38
C SER A 176 8.81 12.92 0.89
N GLN A 177 7.73 13.70 0.78
CA GLN A 177 7.19 14.49 1.88
C GLN A 177 5.67 14.66 1.78
N LEU A 178 4.97 14.53 2.90
CA LEU A 178 3.56 14.88 3.02
C LEU A 178 3.42 16.40 3.22
N LEU A 179 2.54 17.04 2.45
CA LEU A 179 2.37 18.50 2.47
C LEU A 179 1.36 18.97 3.52
N ASP A 180 0.56 18.07 4.03
CA ASP A 180 -0.58 18.36 4.90
C ASP A 180 -0.51 17.68 6.29
N THR A 181 0.61 17.07 6.64
CA THR A 181 0.86 16.41 7.92
C THR A 181 1.87 17.17 8.79
N ASP A 182 1.61 17.26 10.11
CA ASP A 182 2.43 17.98 11.08
C ASP A 182 2.68 17.14 12.33
N VAL A 183 3.82 16.47 12.37
CA VAL A 183 4.21 15.56 13.47
C VAL A 183 4.46 16.31 14.78
N GLU A 184 5.10 17.47 14.72
CA GLU A 184 5.42 18.23 15.93
C GLU A 184 4.17 18.79 16.62
N HIS A 185 3.21 19.26 15.83
CA HIS A 185 1.93 19.72 16.38
C HIS A 185 1.16 18.59 17.08
N MET A 186 1.22 17.38 16.53
CA MET A 186 0.61 16.20 17.14
C MET A 186 1.25 15.85 18.48
N LYS A 187 2.59 15.84 18.55
CA LYS A 187 3.33 15.56 19.79
C LYS A 187 3.04 16.58 20.89
N GLN A 188 3.05 17.88 20.56
CA GLN A 188 2.85 18.95 21.52
C GLN A 188 1.46 18.94 22.17
N ARG A 189 0.44 18.45 21.47
CA ARG A 189 -0.93 18.42 21.99
C ARG A 189 -1.26 17.17 22.78
N GLY A 190 -0.40 16.19 22.84
CA GLY A 190 -0.73 14.89 23.43
C GLY A 190 -1.92 14.23 22.72
N ILE A 191 -2.16 14.64 21.47
CA ILE A 191 -3.26 14.15 20.67
C ILE A 191 -2.92 12.75 20.27
N ALA A 192 -3.71 11.80 20.74
CA ALA A 192 -3.75 10.48 20.16
C ALA A 192 -3.95 10.64 18.65
N TYR A 193 -3.37 9.75 17.85
CA TYR A 193 -3.34 9.73 16.39
C TYR A 193 -4.68 10.00 15.67
N GLU A 194 -5.78 10.05 16.38
CA GLU A 194 -7.14 10.34 15.91
C GLU A 194 -7.29 11.67 15.15
N TYR A 195 -6.34 12.57 15.35
CA TYR A 195 -6.38 13.91 14.77
C TYR A 195 -5.09 14.19 14.00
N LEU A 196 -4.64 13.25 13.18
CA LEU A 196 -3.65 13.58 12.18
C LEU A 196 -4.17 14.74 11.36
N LEU A 197 -3.57 15.86 11.60
CA LEU A 197 -3.88 17.08 10.90
C LEU A 197 -3.32 16.93 9.50
N GLY A 198 -4.21 16.90 8.55
CA GLY A 198 -3.89 16.71 7.18
C GLY A 198 -4.46 15.41 6.63
N GLY A 199 -4.48 15.33 5.33
CA GLY A 199 -5.14 14.28 4.60
C GLY A 199 -6.66 14.47 4.50
N THR A 200 -7.22 13.85 3.51
CA THR A 200 -8.66 13.79 3.27
C THR A 200 -9.17 12.43 3.66
N LEU A 201 -10.06 12.41 4.62
CA LEU A 201 -10.74 11.19 5.06
C LEU A 201 -11.59 10.63 3.91
N TYR A 202 -11.33 9.42 3.44
CA TYR A 202 -12.14 8.75 2.42
C TYR A 202 -12.97 7.59 2.96
N SER A 203 -12.62 7.00 4.11
CA SER A 203 -13.43 6.02 4.80
C SER A 203 -13.38 6.21 6.30
N SER A 204 -14.56 6.27 6.92
CA SER A 204 -14.75 6.43 8.36
C SER A 204 -15.80 5.46 8.93
N SER A 205 -16.26 4.51 8.13
CA SER A 205 -17.33 3.60 8.55
C SER A 205 -16.84 2.47 9.44
N SER A 206 -15.55 2.13 9.35
CA SER A 206 -14.91 1.04 10.08
C SER A 206 -13.39 1.10 9.93
N SER A 207 -12.68 0.16 10.54
CA SER A 207 -11.26 -0.05 10.27
C SER A 207 -11.03 -0.32 8.78
N THR A 208 -10.02 0.33 8.20
CA THR A 208 -9.71 0.28 6.78
C THR A 208 -8.27 -0.20 6.59
N GLU A 209 -8.06 -1.17 5.73
CA GLU A 209 -6.76 -1.74 5.40
C GLU A 209 -6.63 -2.01 3.89
N GLY A 210 -5.45 -2.42 3.42
CA GLY A 210 -5.21 -2.83 2.04
C GLY A 210 -5.36 -1.72 1.02
N ASN A 211 -5.04 -0.48 1.41
CA ASN A 211 -5.31 0.71 0.61
C ASN A 211 -4.53 0.72 -0.70
N LYS A 212 -5.24 0.88 -1.83
CA LYS A 212 -4.66 1.04 -3.16
C LYS A 212 -5.38 2.15 -3.91
N ILE A 213 -4.62 2.96 -4.65
CA ILE A 213 -5.16 4.02 -5.49
C ILE A 213 -4.66 3.88 -6.92
N TYR A 214 -5.57 4.07 -7.88
CA TYR A 214 -5.30 3.97 -9.32
C TYR A 214 -6.10 5.02 -10.09
N TYR A 215 -5.58 5.42 -11.27
CA TYR A 215 -6.33 6.17 -12.26
C TYR A 215 -6.46 5.34 -13.54
N ARG A 216 -7.68 5.12 -14.00
CA ARG A 216 -7.95 4.36 -15.23
C ARG A 216 -9.22 4.85 -15.92
N ASN A 217 -9.16 5.01 -17.24
CA ASN A 217 -10.31 5.38 -18.08
C ASN A 217 -11.10 6.61 -17.59
N GLY A 218 -10.40 7.65 -17.13
CA GLY A 218 -11.01 8.88 -16.66
C GLY A 218 -11.53 8.86 -15.23
N TYR A 219 -11.27 7.79 -14.48
CA TYR A 219 -11.70 7.65 -13.09
C TYR A 219 -10.53 7.35 -12.15
N TYR A 220 -10.58 7.91 -10.96
CA TYR A 220 -9.81 7.48 -9.80
C TYR A 220 -10.54 6.34 -9.11
N TYR A 221 -9.78 5.36 -8.66
CA TYR A 221 -10.25 4.22 -7.89
C TYR A 221 -9.47 4.14 -6.60
N ILE A 222 -10.16 4.04 -5.47
CA ILE A 222 -9.57 3.64 -4.19
C ILE A 222 -10.14 2.27 -3.85
N ILE A 223 -9.24 1.31 -3.64
CA ILE A 223 -9.57 -0.06 -3.25
C ILE A 223 -9.04 -0.26 -1.84
N HIS A 224 -9.87 -0.82 -0.97
CA HIS A 224 -9.49 -1.09 0.42
C HIS A 224 -10.38 -2.20 1.01
N ILE A 225 -9.99 -2.70 2.16
CA ILE A 225 -10.78 -3.62 2.98
C ILE A 225 -11.42 -2.80 4.10
N GLU A 226 -12.68 -3.06 4.41
CA GLU A 226 -13.35 -2.56 5.60
C GLU A 226 -13.79 -3.73 6.48
N PHE A 227 -13.59 -3.58 7.79
CA PHE A 227 -14.03 -4.54 8.79
C PHE A 227 -15.36 -4.06 9.40
N LEU A 228 -16.41 -4.80 9.18
CA LEU A 228 -17.76 -4.55 9.67
C LEU A 228 -18.05 -5.39 10.92
N ASP A 229 -19.14 -5.07 11.62
CA ASP A 229 -19.61 -5.82 12.81
C ASP A 229 -18.51 -6.10 13.85
N GLY A 230 -17.77 -5.06 14.22
CA GLY A 230 -16.69 -5.18 15.21
C GLY A 230 -15.52 -6.06 14.79
N GLY A 231 -15.29 -6.18 13.47
CA GLY A 231 -14.19 -6.96 12.91
C GLY A 231 -14.57 -8.38 12.46
N ASN A 232 -15.82 -8.77 12.61
CA ASN A 232 -16.27 -10.14 12.26
C ASN A 232 -16.47 -10.36 10.75
N VAL A 233 -16.64 -9.30 9.98
CA VAL A 233 -16.87 -9.37 8.53
C VAL A 233 -15.93 -8.41 7.82
N ALA A 234 -15.02 -8.95 7.02
CA ALA A 234 -14.21 -8.18 6.11
C ALA A 234 -14.83 -8.14 4.71
N GLY A 235 -14.78 -6.97 4.06
CA GLY A 235 -15.23 -6.82 2.68
C GLY A 235 -14.28 -5.91 1.89
N THR A 236 -14.02 -6.27 0.63
CA THR A 236 -13.28 -5.38 -0.28
C THR A 236 -14.23 -4.35 -0.86
N TYR A 237 -13.86 -3.09 -0.76
CA TYR A 237 -14.59 -1.95 -1.29
C TYR A 237 -13.80 -1.28 -2.40
N VAL A 238 -14.52 -0.83 -3.41
CA VAL A 238 -13.95 -0.03 -4.51
C VAL A 238 -14.73 1.25 -4.61
N TYR A 239 -14.07 2.35 -4.32
CA TYR A 239 -14.61 3.69 -4.54
C TYR A 239 -14.14 4.21 -5.89
N ARG A 240 -15.03 4.86 -6.63
CA ARG A 240 -14.73 5.40 -7.94
C ARG A 240 -15.26 6.82 -8.09
N SER A 241 -14.43 7.73 -8.60
CA SER A 241 -14.84 9.09 -8.94
C SER A 241 -14.06 9.63 -10.15
N LYS A 242 -14.66 10.60 -10.88
CA LYS A 242 -13.95 11.38 -11.91
C LYS A 242 -12.99 12.40 -11.31
N ASN A 243 -13.17 12.76 -10.05
CA ASN A 243 -12.32 13.68 -9.30
C ASN A 243 -11.69 12.95 -8.12
N LEU A 244 -10.43 13.22 -7.87
CA LEU A 244 -9.65 12.56 -6.81
C LEU A 244 -10.30 12.75 -5.42
N TYR A 245 -10.83 13.93 -5.14
CA TYR A 245 -11.50 14.25 -3.87
C TYR A 245 -13.01 13.99 -3.86
N GLY A 246 -13.54 13.36 -4.92
CA GLY A 246 -14.97 13.17 -5.10
C GLY A 246 -15.70 14.45 -5.50
N ILE A 247 -17.02 14.37 -5.67
CA ILE A 247 -17.91 15.51 -5.99
C ILE A 247 -19.05 15.50 -4.97
N LYS A 248 -19.35 16.65 -4.40
CA LYS A 248 -20.54 16.84 -3.57
C LYS A 248 -21.82 16.78 -4.40
N GLU A 249 -22.94 16.46 -3.76
CA GLU A 249 -24.27 16.42 -4.39
C GLU A 249 -24.63 17.71 -5.14
N ASN A 250 -24.07 18.85 -4.78
CA ASN A 250 -24.25 20.13 -5.44
C ASN A 250 -23.23 20.43 -6.55
N GLY A 251 -22.45 19.47 -6.98
CA GLY A 251 -21.44 19.61 -8.04
C GLY A 251 -20.15 20.32 -7.64
N MET A 252 -20.00 20.75 -6.39
CA MET A 252 -18.73 21.31 -5.88
C MET A 252 -17.75 20.20 -5.53
N LEU A 253 -16.45 20.45 -5.72
CA LEU A 253 -15.41 19.55 -5.22
C LEU A 253 -15.57 19.35 -3.71
N GLY A 254 -15.44 18.11 -3.28
CA GLY A 254 -15.45 17.76 -1.86
C GLY A 254 -14.37 18.53 -1.10
N LYS A 255 -14.67 18.95 0.11
CA LYS A 255 -13.63 19.38 1.05
C LYS A 255 -12.99 18.15 1.67
N PRO A 256 -11.78 18.25 2.25
CA PRO A 256 -11.25 17.20 3.11
C PRO A 256 -12.32 16.68 4.08
N GLY A 257 -12.54 15.37 4.11
CA GLY A 257 -13.61 14.75 4.91
C GLY A 257 -14.93 14.45 4.19
N ASP A 258 -15.11 14.86 2.94
CA ASP A 258 -16.37 14.68 2.17
C ASP A 258 -16.29 13.56 1.12
N MET A 259 -15.74 12.41 1.47
CA MET A 259 -15.53 11.29 0.54
C MET A 259 -16.80 10.49 0.20
N ARG A 260 -17.98 10.92 0.62
CA ARG A 260 -19.28 10.26 0.31
C ARG A 260 -19.67 10.27 -1.17
N THR A 261 -18.84 10.88 -2.02
CA THR A 261 -19.11 11.07 -3.45
C THR A 261 -18.42 10.04 -4.36
N TYR A 262 -17.67 9.07 -3.83
CA TYR A 262 -17.22 7.94 -4.61
C TYR A 262 -18.38 6.94 -4.80
N GLU A 263 -18.55 6.48 -6.03
CA GLU A 263 -19.45 5.37 -6.31
C GLU A 263 -18.91 4.12 -5.64
N MET A 264 -19.55 3.65 -4.58
CA MET A 264 -19.14 2.45 -3.85
C MET A 264 -19.69 1.21 -4.55
N LYS A 265 -18.83 0.26 -4.88
CA LYS A 265 -19.22 -1.09 -5.27
C LYS A 265 -18.55 -2.09 -4.34
N ARG A 266 -19.36 -2.87 -3.64
CA ARG A 266 -18.91 -3.99 -2.85
C ARG A 266 -18.70 -5.19 -3.78
N PHE A 267 -17.50 -5.77 -3.76
CA PHE A 267 -17.23 -7.07 -4.37
C PHE A 267 -17.24 -8.13 -3.27
N ASP A 268 -18.19 -9.05 -3.33
CA ASP A 268 -18.20 -10.17 -2.40
C ASP A 268 -17.32 -11.30 -2.96
N LEU A 269 -16.15 -11.45 -2.39
CA LEU A 269 -15.17 -12.48 -2.80
C LEU A 269 -15.44 -13.85 -2.17
N ARG A 270 -16.55 -14.03 -1.42
CA ARG A 270 -16.86 -15.28 -0.72
C ARG A 270 -17.22 -16.46 -1.64
N ASN A 271 -17.31 -16.25 -2.95
CA ASN A 271 -17.49 -17.31 -3.94
C ASN A 271 -16.18 -17.67 -4.65
N THR A 272 -15.15 -18.03 -3.90
CA THR A 272 -13.93 -18.60 -4.44
C THR A 272 -14.10 -20.10 -4.72
N GLY A 273 -14.92 -20.42 -5.70
CA GLY A 273 -14.79 -21.71 -6.38
C GLY A 273 -13.46 -21.74 -7.13
N THR A 274 -12.86 -22.90 -7.28
CA THR A 274 -11.73 -23.13 -8.18
C THR A 274 -12.16 -22.80 -9.60
N TYR A 275 -11.83 -21.61 -10.08
CA TYR A 275 -12.05 -21.23 -11.47
C TYR A 275 -10.80 -21.52 -12.27
N ARG A 276 -10.95 -22.32 -13.31
CA ARG A 276 -9.93 -22.47 -14.34
C ARG A 276 -10.07 -21.26 -15.27
N GLN A 277 -9.03 -20.43 -15.35
CA GLN A 277 -9.02 -19.22 -16.18
C GLN A 277 -7.88 -19.29 -17.19
N GLU A 278 -8.09 -18.68 -18.35
CA GLU A 278 -7.03 -18.55 -19.36
C GLU A 278 -6.00 -17.52 -18.92
N ILE A 279 -4.74 -17.77 -19.24
CA ILE A 279 -3.64 -16.84 -18.97
C ILE A 279 -3.79 -15.65 -19.92
N PRO A 280 -3.87 -14.39 -19.41
CA PRO A 280 -3.95 -13.22 -20.27
C PRO A 280 -2.70 -13.12 -21.15
N GLY A 281 -2.89 -13.02 -22.46
CA GLY A 281 -1.82 -12.81 -23.43
C GLY A 281 -1.23 -11.41 -23.40
#